data_13b3cbb81bcff4250dddb01ab31f7b2f
#
_entry.id   13b3cbb81bcff4250dddb01ab31f7b2f
#
_cell.length_a   1.000
_cell.length_b   1.000
_cell.length_c   1.000
_cell.angle_alpha   90.00
_cell.angle_beta   90.00
_cell.angle_gamma   90.00
#
_symmetry.space_group_name_H-M   'P 1'
#
loop_
_entity.id
_entity.type
_entity.pdbx_description
1 polymer ?
#
loop_
_entity_poly.entity_id
_entity_poly.type
_entity_poly.pdbx_seq_one_letter_code
_entity_poly.pdbx_strand_id
1 'polypeptide(L)'
;YNTMKFQQAIAEYKALKTIYSQMNIQTSMGRKLLLDTEFSHSEAWIKQQWQQTEECTEFINAQNEQNLHKFFCLLNSICDINGTVKLIEQDGVADDVALFELKVFCINIKKLKKQFDSTLMPLPDLQEAIEILDPEGLEQPSFHVYSAYSEELAKARKRWEKARNENQEEESRILYLECLKIEDQIRERLCKKLFVQVPKLKQALRNVALIDVAFAKALLAKELNLQKVEICDQKQISYKGMFHPVVKKL
;
A
#
# COMPACT_ATOMS: atom_id res chain seq x y z
N TYR A 1 10.87 -29.22 -9.12
CA TYR A 1 10.04 -28.65 -10.19
C TYR A 1 10.19 -27.14 -10.13
N ASN A 2 10.67 -26.53 -11.23
CA ASN A 2 10.70 -25.07 -11.35
C ASN A 2 9.24 -24.61 -11.47
N THR A 3 8.71 -23.97 -10.43
CA THR A 3 7.36 -23.40 -10.47
C THR A 3 7.40 -22.16 -11.38
N MET A 4 6.51 -22.12 -12.39
CA MET A 4 6.39 -20.99 -13.31
C MET A 4 5.74 -19.80 -12.58
N LYS A 5 6.33 -18.61 -12.70
CA LYS A 5 5.68 -17.36 -12.23
C LYS A 5 4.64 -16.87 -13.22
N PHE A 6 3.62 -16.16 -12.71
CA PHE A 6 2.56 -15.60 -13.55
C PHE A 6 3.11 -14.69 -14.67
N GLN A 7 4.14 -13.87 -14.38
CA GLN A 7 4.80 -13.03 -15.40
C GLN A 7 5.39 -13.84 -16.57
N GLN A 8 5.91 -15.05 -16.31
CA GLN A 8 6.42 -15.93 -17.36
C GLN A 8 5.26 -16.50 -18.19
N ALA A 9 4.19 -16.91 -17.53
CA ALA A 9 3.02 -17.44 -18.19
C ALA A 9 2.32 -16.41 -19.11
N ILE A 10 2.19 -15.15 -18.67
CA ILE A 10 1.60 -14.10 -19.55
C ILE A 10 2.49 -13.74 -20.73
N ALA A 11 3.80 -13.96 -20.64
CA ALA A 11 4.70 -13.78 -21.78
C ALA A 11 4.54 -14.89 -22.82
N GLU A 12 4.25 -16.12 -22.36
CA GLU A 12 4.14 -17.31 -23.19
C GLU A 12 2.72 -17.51 -23.75
N TYR A 13 1.67 -17.28 -22.93
CA TYR A 13 0.28 -17.59 -23.26
C TYR A 13 -0.54 -16.34 -23.54
N LYS A 14 -0.89 -16.11 -24.82
CA LYS A 14 -1.69 -14.95 -25.27
C LYS A 14 -3.03 -14.81 -24.52
N ALA A 15 -3.69 -15.92 -24.20
CA ALA A 15 -4.95 -15.90 -23.48
C ALA A 15 -4.79 -15.33 -22.05
N LEU A 16 -3.73 -15.71 -21.32
CA LEU A 16 -3.43 -15.17 -20.00
C LEU A 16 -3.04 -13.69 -20.07
N LYS A 17 -2.30 -13.30 -21.11
CA LYS A 17 -1.98 -11.88 -21.34
C LYS A 17 -3.26 -11.05 -21.55
N THR A 18 -4.22 -11.58 -22.31
CA THR A 18 -5.52 -10.91 -22.52
C THR A 18 -6.31 -10.77 -21.23
N ILE A 19 -6.37 -11.82 -20.40
CA ILE A 19 -7.02 -11.77 -19.08
C ILE A 19 -6.32 -10.75 -18.20
N TYR A 20 -5.00 -10.79 -18.09
CA TYR A 20 -4.23 -9.84 -17.27
C TYR A 20 -4.46 -8.39 -17.71
N SER A 21 -4.53 -8.12 -19.02
CA SER A 21 -4.78 -6.76 -19.54
C SER A 21 -6.17 -6.20 -19.20
N GLN A 22 -7.11 -7.05 -18.82
CA GLN A 22 -8.46 -6.67 -18.38
C GLN A 22 -8.55 -6.50 -16.86
N MET A 23 -7.54 -6.97 -16.09
CA MET A 23 -7.52 -6.81 -14.65
C MET A 23 -7.22 -5.37 -14.28
N ASN A 24 -8.09 -4.76 -13.47
CA ASN A 24 -7.92 -3.39 -12.99
C ASN A 24 -7.23 -3.37 -11.62
N ILE A 25 -5.91 -3.56 -11.60
CA ILE A 25 -5.10 -3.50 -10.39
C ILE A 25 -4.69 -2.05 -10.13
N GLN A 26 -5.02 -1.52 -8.96
CA GLN A 26 -4.83 -0.10 -8.62
C GLN A 26 -3.38 0.21 -8.22
N THR A 27 -2.74 -0.67 -7.43
CA THR A 27 -1.45 -0.40 -6.80
C THR A 27 -0.28 -1.06 -7.54
N SER A 28 0.91 -0.46 -7.44
CA SER A 28 2.16 -1.08 -7.93
C SER A 28 2.49 -2.36 -7.17
N MET A 29 2.18 -2.40 -5.87
CA MET A 29 2.38 -3.55 -5.00
C MET A 29 1.50 -4.73 -5.42
N GLY A 30 0.22 -4.50 -5.73
CA GLY A 30 -0.69 -5.52 -6.24
C GLY A 30 -0.24 -6.09 -7.57
N ARG A 31 0.19 -5.23 -8.51
CA ARG A 31 0.77 -5.66 -9.79
C ARG A 31 1.98 -6.54 -9.60
N LYS A 32 2.92 -6.11 -8.74
CA LYS A 32 4.13 -6.88 -8.43
C LYS A 32 3.79 -8.21 -7.80
N LEU A 33 2.89 -8.23 -6.81
CA LEU A 33 2.45 -9.45 -6.13
C LEU A 33 1.88 -10.46 -7.14
N LEU A 34 0.98 -10.03 -8.03
CA LEU A 34 0.37 -10.92 -9.03
C LEU A 34 1.41 -11.46 -10.01
N LEU A 35 2.30 -10.62 -10.53
CA LEU A 35 3.33 -11.01 -11.48
C LEU A 35 4.35 -11.99 -10.89
N ASP A 36 4.67 -11.81 -9.60
CA ASP A 36 5.60 -12.68 -8.86
C ASP A 36 4.94 -13.96 -8.32
N THR A 37 3.61 -14.06 -8.39
CA THR A 37 2.88 -15.25 -7.90
C THR A 37 3.25 -16.48 -8.74
N GLU A 38 3.57 -17.58 -8.06
CA GLU A 38 3.84 -18.87 -8.67
C GLU A 38 2.55 -19.70 -8.79
N PHE A 39 2.46 -20.52 -9.86
CA PHE A 39 1.38 -21.48 -9.97
C PHE A 39 1.51 -22.54 -8.87
N SER A 40 0.41 -22.83 -8.18
CA SER A 40 0.38 -23.72 -7.03
C SER A 40 -0.52 -24.92 -7.30
N HIS A 41 -0.09 -26.08 -6.82
CA HIS A 41 -0.91 -27.31 -6.74
C HIS A 41 -1.55 -27.49 -5.36
N SER A 42 -1.32 -26.57 -4.42
CA SER A 42 -1.88 -26.63 -3.09
C SER A 42 -3.38 -26.28 -3.10
N GLU A 43 -4.22 -27.26 -2.84
CA GLU A 43 -5.67 -27.09 -2.72
C GLU A 43 -6.02 -26.03 -1.65
N ALA A 44 -5.33 -26.06 -0.52
CA ALA A 44 -5.54 -25.10 0.57
C ALA A 44 -5.25 -23.66 0.11
N TRP A 45 -4.16 -23.45 -0.64
CA TRP A 45 -3.82 -22.15 -1.20
C TRP A 45 -4.84 -21.69 -2.23
N ILE A 46 -5.28 -22.57 -3.13
CA ILE A 46 -6.29 -22.26 -4.15
C ILE A 46 -7.63 -21.88 -3.47
N LYS A 47 -8.07 -22.65 -2.47
CA LYS A 47 -9.29 -22.35 -1.71
C LYS A 47 -9.20 -21.00 -1.00
N GLN A 48 -8.04 -20.67 -0.40
CA GLN A 48 -7.81 -19.36 0.22
C GLN A 48 -7.95 -18.23 -0.79
N GLN A 49 -7.37 -18.37 -1.99
CA GLN A 49 -7.50 -17.37 -3.06
C GLN A 49 -8.96 -17.17 -3.49
N TRP A 50 -9.75 -18.22 -3.54
CA TRP A 50 -11.18 -18.11 -3.84
C TRP A 50 -11.95 -17.42 -2.71
N GLN A 51 -11.70 -17.77 -1.46
CA GLN A 51 -12.35 -17.14 -0.30
C GLN A 51 -12.06 -15.63 -0.28
N GLN A 52 -10.82 -15.22 -0.53
CA GLN A 52 -10.46 -13.80 -0.63
C GLN A 52 -11.23 -13.11 -1.77
N THR A 53 -11.35 -13.75 -2.92
CA THR A 53 -12.10 -13.20 -4.06
C THR A 53 -13.60 -13.13 -3.77
N GLU A 54 -14.17 -14.13 -3.10
CA GLU A 54 -15.58 -14.15 -2.66
C GLU A 54 -15.88 -13.02 -1.68
N GLU A 55 -15.05 -12.83 -0.66
CA GLU A 55 -15.18 -11.71 0.30
C GLU A 55 -15.21 -10.35 -0.41
N CYS A 56 -14.33 -10.15 -1.40
CA CYS A 56 -14.34 -8.93 -2.22
C CYS A 56 -15.59 -8.83 -3.10
N THR A 57 -16.09 -9.94 -3.64
CA THR A 57 -17.31 -9.98 -4.46
C THR A 57 -18.54 -9.60 -3.63
N GLU A 58 -18.64 -10.12 -2.41
CA GLU A 58 -19.71 -9.76 -1.47
C GLU A 58 -19.69 -8.28 -1.13
N PHE A 59 -18.49 -7.73 -0.85
CA PHE A 59 -18.32 -6.30 -0.63
C PHE A 59 -18.78 -5.47 -1.84
N ILE A 60 -18.33 -5.82 -3.06
CA ILE A 60 -18.71 -5.13 -4.30
C ILE A 60 -20.24 -5.13 -4.48
N ASN A 61 -20.89 -6.25 -4.20
CA ASN A 61 -22.34 -6.38 -4.38
C ASN A 61 -23.16 -5.63 -3.31
N ALA A 62 -22.58 -5.42 -2.13
CA ALA A 62 -23.20 -4.67 -1.04
C ALA A 62 -23.08 -3.14 -1.19
N GLN A 63 -22.20 -2.65 -2.08
CA GLN A 63 -21.94 -1.22 -2.26
C GLN A 63 -22.68 -0.64 -3.47
N ASN A 64 -23.01 0.64 -3.39
CA ASN A 64 -23.42 1.41 -4.57
C ASN A 64 -22.19 1.89 -5.36
N GLU A 65 -22.40 2.32 -6.61
CA GLU A 65 -21.33 2.78 -7.51
C GLU A 65 -20.49 3.92 -6.92
N GLN A 66 -21.11 4.87 -6.24
CA GLN A 66 -20.41 6.02 -5.65
C GLN A 66 -19.46 5.58 -4.52
N ASN A 67 -19.88 4.65 -3.68
CA ASN A 67 -19.05 4.10 -2.61
C ASN A 67 -17.91 3.26 -3.16
N LEU A 68 -18.17 2.44 -4.18
CA LEU A 68 -17.15 1.67 -4.88
C LEU A 68 -16.11 2.60 -5.52
N HIS A 69 -16.56 3.67 -6.18
CA HIS A 69 -15.63 4.65 -6.76
C HIS A 69 -14.72 5.26 -5.69
N LYS A 70 -15.28 5.70 -4.55
CA LYS A 70 -14.49 6.24 -3.42
C LYS A 70 -13.50 5.23 -2.87
N PHE A 71 -13.91 3.96 -2.74
CA PHE A 71 -13.06 2.87 -2.29
C PHE A 71 -11.86 2.66 -3.23
N PHE A 72 -12.10 2.58 -4.53
CA PHE A 72 -11.02 2.41 -5.51
C PHE A 72 -10.12 3.64 -5.65
N CYS A 73 -10.65 4.85 -5.51
CA CYS A 73 -9.85 6.06 -5.42
C CYS A 73 -8.92 6.02 -4.20
N LEU A 74 -9.42 5.58 -3.05
CA LEU A 74 -8.59 5.42 -1.85
C LEU A 74 -7.51 4.35 -2.07
N LEU A 75 -7.86 3.19 -2.62
CA LEU A 75 -6.91 2.12 -2.90
C LEU A 75 -5.81 2.58 -3.86
N ASN A 76 -6.18 3.28 -4.93
CA ASN A 76 -5.23 3.85 -5.91
C ASN A 76 -4.32 4.94 -5.31
N SER A 77 -4.73 5.60 -4.23
CA SER A 77 -3.93 6.62 -3.54
C SER A 77 -2.86 6.04 -2.60
N ILE A 78 -2.85 4.71 -2.40
CA ILE A 78 -1.87 4.05 -1.53
C ILE A 78 -0.57 3.86 -2.28
N CYS A 79 0.46 4.60 -1.87
CA CYS A 79 1.80 4.53 -2.47
C CYS A 79 2.62 3.36 -1.94
N ASP A 80 3.63 2.95 -2.71
CA ASP A 80 4.60 1.92 -2.32
C ASP A 80 5.72 2.53 -1.46
N ILE A 81 5.68 2.24 -0.17
CA ILE A 81 6.69 2.69 0.80
C ILE A 81 7.76 1.64 1.13
N ASN A 82 7.89 0.58 0.32
CA ASN A 82 8.87 -0.48 0.57
C ASN A 82 10.31 0.05 0.69
N GLY A 83 10.67 1.06 -0.11
CA GLY A 83 11.98 1.71 -0.05
C GLY A 83 12.23 2.37 1.32
N THR A 84 11.27 3.16 1.79
CA THR A 84 11.33 3.84 3.09
C THR A 84 11.37 2.85 4.25
N VAL A 85 10.54 1.80 4.21
CA VAL A 85 10.53 0.74 5.24
C VAL A 85 11.86 0.00 5.31
N LYS A 86 12.46 -0.33 4.17
CA LYS A 86 13.80 -0.96 4.12
C LYS A 86 14.89 -0.03 4.65
N LEU A 87 14.83 1.26 4.31
CA LEU A 87 15.77 2.25 4.80
C LEU A 87 15.74 2.33 6.34
N ILE A 88 14.55 2.43 6.93
CA ILE A 88 14.35 2.45 8.38
C ILE A 88 14.82 1.14 9.02
N GLU A 89 14.54 -0.01 8.41
CA GLU A 89 14.97 -1.32 8.90
C GLU A 89 16.50 -1.48 8.92
N GLN A 90 17.20 -0.77 8.04
CA GLN A 90 18.66 -0.73 7.95
C GLN A 90 19.29 0.40 8.80
N ASP A 91 18.54 0.95 9.75
CA ASP A 91 18.95 2.09 10.61
C ASP A 91 19.31 3.36 9.82
N GLY A 92 18.73 3.51 8.62
CA GLY A 92 18.85 4.72 7.81
C GLY A 92 17.88 5.80 8.21
N VAL A 93 18.17 7.04 7.78
CA VAL A 93 17.34 8.21 8.06
C VAL A 93 16.56 8.59 6.79
N ALA A 94 15.25 8.57 6.88
CA ALA A 94 14.36 8.99 5.81
C ALA A 94 14.27 10.54 5.75
N ASP A 95 14.16 11.07 4.54
CA ASP A 95 13.92 12.49 4.31
C ASP A 95 12.45 12.88 4.51
N ASP A 96 12.17 14.17 4.38
CA ASP A 96 10.81 14.70 4.60
C ASP A 96 9.79 14.14 3.60
N VAL A 97 10.19 13.84 2.36
CA VAL A 97 9.32 13.26 1.35
C VAL A 97 8.96 11.82 1.72
N ALA A 98 9.94 11.02 2.08
CA ALA A 98 9.74 9.63 2.47
C ALA A 98 8.91 9.51 3.77
N LEU A 99 9.12 10.40 4.75
CA LEU A 99 8.31 10.48 5.97
C LEU A 99 6.88 10.94 5.67
N PHE A 100 6.70 11.85 4.72
CA PHE A 100 5.38 12.27 4.25
C PHE A 100 4.62 11.10 3.59
N GLU A 101 5.25 10.39 2.65
CA GLU A 101 4.65 9.23 1.99
C GLU A 101 4.26 8.16 3.01
N LEU A 102 5.11 7.91 4.00
CA LEU A 102 4.84 6.96 5.07
C LEU A 102 3.65 7.41 5.95
N LYS A 103 3.56 8.72 6.28
CA LYS A 103 2.40 9.28 7.00
C LYS A 103 1.11 9.07 6.22
N VAL A 104 1.09 9.47 4.94
CA VAL A 104 -0.08 9.33 4.06
C VAL A 104 -0.47 7.86 3.91
N PHE A 105 0.50 6.98 3.73
CA PHE A 105 0.27 5.53 3.70
C PHE A 105 -0.46 5.06 4.96
N CYS A 106 0.05 5.37 6.16
CA CYS A 106 -0.57 4.95 7.42
C CYS A 106 -2.01 5.47 7.57
N ILE A 107 -2.25 6.74 7.22
CA ILE A 107 -3.59 7.35 7.25
C ILE A 107 -4.53 6.64 6.26
N ASN A 108 -4.06 6.36 5.03
CA ASN A 108 -4.87 5.68 4.03
C ASN A 108 -5.17 4.22 4.40
N ILE A 109 -4.22 3.50 5.02
CA ILE A 109 -4.47 2.16 5.58
C ILE A 109 -5.56 2.21 6.66
N LYS A 110 -5.51 3.18 7.57
CA LYS A 110 -6.56 3.38 8.59
C LYS A 110 -7.94 3.63 7.96
N LYS A 111 -7.99 4.45 6.90
CA LYS A 111 -9.23 4.72 6.15
C LYS A 111 -9.71 3.48 5.40
N LEU A 112 -8.80 2.73 4.77
CA LEU A 112 -9.12 1.50 4.04
C LEU A 112 -9.67 0.43 4.99
N LYS A 113 -9.03 0.23 6.15
CA LYS A 113 -9.50 -0.71 7.18
C LYS A 113 -10.93 -0.39 7.66
N LYS A 114 -11.28 0.89 7.80
CA LYS A 114 -12.64 1.30 8.17
C LYS A 114 -13.68 0.99 7.10
N GLN A 115 -13.31 0.96 5.82
CA GLN A 115 -14.22 0.65 4.71
C GLN A 115 -14.31 -0.84 4.44
N PHE A 116 -13.18 -1.56 4.56
CA PHE A 116 -13.07 -2.98 4.28
C PHE A 116 -12.20 -3.66 5.35
N ASP A 117 -12.85 -4.27 6.34
CA ASP A 117 -12.19 -4.99 7.44
C ASP A 117 -12.22 -6.50 7.15
N SER A 118 -11.27 -6.95 6.35
CA SER A 118 -11.13 -8.36 5.97
C SER A 118 -10.54 -9.20 7.09
N THR A 119 -11.13 -10.36 7.34
CA THR A 119 -10.55 -11.37 8.25
C THR A 119 -9.48 -12.22 7.56
N LEU A 120 -9.54 -12.33 6.23
CA LEU A 120 -8.60 -13.12 5.43
C LEU A 120 -7.35 -12.33 5.04
N MET A 121 -7.48 -11.00 4.98
CA MET A 121 -6.42 -10.06 4.62
C MET A 121 -6.38 -8.88 5.63
N PRO A 122 -6.18 -9.16 6.95
CA PRO A 122 -6.35 -8.17 8.00
C PRO A 122 -5.32 -7.05 7.90
N LEU A 123 -5.80 -5.80 7.86
CA LEU A 123 -4.93 -4.63 7.93
C LEU A 123 -4.56 -4.34 9.39
N PRO A 124 -3.26 -4.12 9.67
CA PRO A 124 -2.81 -3.82 11.03
C PRO A 124 -3.30 -2.45 11.48
N ASP A 125 -3.25 -2.23 12.79
CA ASP A 125 -3.41 -0.89 13.35
C ASP A 125 -2.08 -0.15 13.29
N LEU A 126 -2.08 1.00 12.60
CA LEU A 126 -0.93 1.87 12.40
C LEU A 126 -1.07 3.20 13.15
N GLN A 127 -1.96 3.27 14.16
CA GLN A 127 -2.21 4.50 14.92
C GLN A 127 -0.94 5.04 15.57
N GLU A 128 -0.09 4.17 16.15
CA GLU A 128 1.19 4.57 16.75
C GLU A 128 2.15 5.21 15.71
N ALA A 129 2.19 4.67 14.50
CA ALA A 129 3.01 5.25 13.43
C ALA A 129 2.47 6.62 12.99
N ILE A 130 1.14 6.80 12.96
CA ILE A 130 0.52 8.09 12.69
C ILE A 130 0.87 9.11 13.78
N GLU A 131 0.78 8.75 15.05
CA GLU A 131 1.10 9.64 16.19
C GLU A 131 2.57 10.05 16.20
N ILE A 132 3.50 9.18 15.78
CA ILE A 132 4.92 9.52 15.63
C ILE A 132 5.10 10.59 14.53
N LEU A 133 4.35 10.50 13.42
CA LEU A 133 4.50 11.35 12.24
C LEU A 133 3.56 12.56 12.22
N ASP A 134 2.54 12.58 13.05
CA ASP A 134 1.53 13.64 13.13
C ASP A 134 1.09 13.84 14.59
N PRO A 135 2.00 14.30 15.46
CA PRO A 135 1.74 14.40 16.92
C PRO A 135 0.61 15.38 17.27
N GLU A 136 0.29 16.32 16.38
CA GLU A 136 -0.81 17.27 16.56
C GLU A 136 -2.13 16.77 15.97
N GLY A 137 -2.12 15.64 15.23
CA GLY A 137 -3.32 15.04 14.65
C GLY A 137 -3.99 15.88 13.56
N LEU A 138 -3.22 16.73 12.89
CA LEU A 138 -3.76 17.70 11.90
C LEU A 138 -4.02 17.08 10.52
N GLU A 139 -3.53 15.87 10.26
CA GLU A 139 -3.62 15.17 8.97
C GLU A 139 -3.28 16.07 7.76
N GLN A 140 -2.37 17.04 7.95
CA GLN A 140 -1.99 17.99 6.90
C GLN A 140 -1.38 17.29 5.69
N PRO A 141 -1.65 17.78 4.45
CA PRO A 141 -1.16 17.19 3.20
C PRO A 141 0.32 17.53 2.90
N SER A 142 1.10 17.80 3.93
CA SER A 142 2.53 18.09 3.85
C SER A 142 3.24 17.51 5.06
N PHE A 143 4.53 17.26 4.90
CA PHE A 143 5.41 16.92 6.00
C PHE A 143 6.60 17.87 5.99
N HIS A 144 6.87 18.45 7.12
CA HIS A 144 8.12 19.13 7.46
C HIS A 144 8.35 18.87 8.94
N VAL A 145 9.58 18.97 9.37
CA VAL A 145 9.88 18.82 10.80
C VAL A 145 9.30 20.02 11.53
N TYR A 146 8.17 19.79 12.19
CA TYR A 146 7.46 20.84 12.94
C TYR A 146 8.20 21.24 14.21
N SER A 147 8.04 22.49 14.63
CA SER A 147 8.50 22.96 15.95
C SER A 147 7.87 22.19 17.12
N ALA A 148 6.71 21.54 16.91
CA ALA A 148 6.07 20.66 17.88
C ALA A 148 6.88 19.40 18.22
N TYR A 149 7.83 18.97 17.37
CA TYR A 149 8.69 17.82 17.67
C TYR A 149 9.78 18.14 18.71
N SER A 150 10.15 19.42 18.89
CA SER A 150 11.22 19.83 19.80
C SER A 150 11.11 21.31 20.16
N GLU A 151 11.12 21.59 21.48
CA GLU A 151 11.21 22.97 21.98
C GLU A 151 12.52 23.65 21.52
N GLU A 152 13.60 22.89 21.40
CA GLU A 152 14.90 23.35 20.92
C GLU A 152 14.78 23.89 19.50
N LEU A 153 14.12 23.14 18.59
CA LEU A 153 13.85 23.60 17.23
C LEU A 153 12.97 24.84 17.21
N ALA A 154 11.94 24.90 18.06
CA ALA A 154 11.08 26.07 18.17
C ALA A 154 11.87 27.32 18.59
N LYS A 155 12.79 27.19 19.55
CA LYS A 155 13.66 28.29 20.01
C LYS A 155 14.67 28.68 18.92
N ALA A 156 15.28 27.69 18.23
CA ALA A 156 16.25 27.96 17.16
C ALA A 156 15.60 28.72 15.99
N ARG A 157 14.41 28.28 15.55
CA ARG A 157 13.66 28.94 14.48
C ARG A 157 13.25 30.37 14.84
N LYS A 158 12.82 30.63 16.07
CA LYS A 158 12.52 31.99 16.54
C LYS A 158 13.76 32.90 16.49
N ARG A 159 14.94 32.40 16.89
CA ARG A 159 16.21 33.14 16.78
C ARG A 159 16.57 33.43 15.34
N TRP A 160 16.43 32.41 14.46
CA TRP A 160 16.67 32.56 13.03
C TRP A 160 15.74 33.60 12.40
N GLU A 161 14.43 33.52 12.65
CA GLU A 161 13.43 34.48 12.14
C GLU A 161 13.74 35.90 12.61
N LYS A 162 14.16 36.09 13.86
CA LYS A 162 14.56 37.40 14.40
C LYS A 162 15.77 37.95 13.64
N ALA A 163 16.86 37.20 13.52
CA ALA A 163 18.06 37.62 12.82
C ALA A 163 17.77 37.95 11.33
N ARG A 164 16.92 37.15 10.69
CA ARG A 164 16.47 37.38 9.32
C ARG A 164 15.69 38.68 9.16
N ASN A 165 14.78 39.00 10.10
CA ASN A 165 13.98 40.22 10.08
C ASN A 165 14.80 41.46 10.41
N GLU A 166 15.88 41.30 11.16
CA GLU A 166 16.84 42.37 11.48
C GLU A 166 17.92 42.55 10.41
N ASN A 167 17.83 41.85 9.25
CA ASN A 167 18.79 41.86 8.13
C ASN A 167 20.23 41.47 8.55
N GLN A 168 20.39 40.62 9.55
CA GLN A 168 21.68 40.10 10.02
C GLN A 168 22.05 38.86 9.20
N GLU A 169 22.54 39.05 7.96
CA GLU A 169 22.70 37.97 6.98
C GLU A 169 23.59 36.83 7.48
N GLU A 170 24.79 37.16 8.03
CA GLU A 170 25.71 36.11 8.51
C GLU A 170 25.19 35.37 9.70
N GLU A 171 24.59 36.03 10.70
CA GLU A 171 23.97 35.39 11.85
C GLU A 171 22.75 34.56 11.46
N SER A 172 21.91 35.06 10.56
CA SER A 172 20.78 34.33 9.99
C SER A 172 21.22 33.04 9.32
N ARG A 173 22.33 33.06 8.56
CA ARG A 173 22.89 31.88 7.92
C ARG A 173 23.36 30.81 8.92
N ILE A 174 24.06 31.24 9.97
CA ILE A 174 24.54 30.34 11.03
C ILE A 174 23.37 29.71 11.76
N LEU A 175 22.37 30.50 12.16
CA LEU A 175 21.18 30.02 12.84
C LEU A 175 20.32 29.09 11.96
N TYR A 176 20.26 29.32 10.65
CA TYR A 176 19.62 28.40 9.71
C TYR A 176 20.30 27.04 9.68
N LEU A 177 21.64 27.00 9.64
CA LEU A 177 22.40 25.75 9.69
C LEU A 177 22.21 25.00 11.02
N GLU A 178 22.05 25.75 12.12
CA GLU A 178 21.69 25.18 13.43
C GLU A 178 20.30 24.50 13.37
N CYS A 179 19.31 25.18 12.79
CA CYS A 179 17.97 24.59 12.59
C CYS A 179 18.02 23.29 11.79
N LEU A 180 18.77 23.27 10.66
CA LEU A 180 18.90 22.06 9.83
C LEU A 180 19.51 20.88 10.60
N LYS A 181 20.53 21.13 11.42
CA LYS A 181 21.12 20.09 12.28
C LYS A 181 20.12 19.50 13.27
N ILE A 182 19.31 20.35 13.89
CA ILE A 182 18.28 19.92 14.84
C ILE A 182 17.20 19.12 14.10
N GLU A 183 16.81 19.54 12.89
CA GLU A 183 15.86 18.82 12.05
C GLU A 183 16.36 17.45 11.65
N ASP A 184 17.66 17.31 11.30
CA ASP A 184 18.28 16.01 11.00
C ASP A 184 18.23 15.07 12.21
N GLN A 185 18.54 15.58 13.41
CA GLN A 185 18.46 14.81 14.66
C GLN A 185 17.02 14.38 14.98
N ILE A 186 16.04 15.23 14.66
CA ILE A 186 14.62 14.88 14.82
C ILE A 186 14.24 13.77 13.85
N ARG A 187 14.61 13.85 12.55
CA ARG A 187 14.38 12.79 11.56
C ARG A 187 14.97 11.47 12.01
N GLU A 188 16.21 11.48 12.50
CA GLU A 188 16.85 10.27 13.06
C GLU A 188 16.04 9.67 14.22
N ARG A 189 15.59 10.50 15.17
CA ARG A 189 14.75 10.02 16.30
C ARG A 189 13.40 9.48 15.82
N LEU A 190 12.77 10.11 14.82
CA LEU A 190 11.50 9.61 14.24
C LEU A 190 11.72 8.25 13.59
N CYS A 191 12.77 8.08 12.79
CA CYS A 191 13.10 6.81 12.16
C CYS A 191 13.38 5.69 13.19
N LYS A 192 14.10 5.99 14.28
CA LYS A 192 14.31 5.04 15.37
C LYS A 192 13.00 4.63 16.08
N LYS A 193 12.07 5.56 16.27
CA LYS A 193 10.73 5.24 16.80
C LYS A 193 9.92 4.39 15.81
N LEU A 194 9.99 4.71 14.52
CA LEU A 194 9.28 3.97 13.46
C LEU A 194 9.83 2.57 13.25
N PHE A 195 11.09 2.31 13.63
CA PHE A 195 11.70 0.97 13.52
C PHE A 195 10.85 -0.11 14.19
N VAL A 196 10.26 0.17 15.35
CA VAL A 196 9.37 -0.77 16.06
C VAL A 196 8.09 -1.07 15.25
N GLN A 197 7.67 -0.16 14.37
CA GLN A 197 6.49 -0.31 13.53
C GLN A 197 6.76 -1.05 12.21
N VAL A 198 8.02 -1.32 11.86
CA VAL A 198 8.40 -1.98 10.59
C VAL A 198 7.65 -3.30 10.33
N PRO A 199 7.47 -4.22 11.29
CA PRO A 199 6.70 -5.43 11.06
C PRO A 199 5.24 -5.15 10.65
N LYS A 200 4.58 -4.19 11.32
CA LYS A 200 3.21 -3.79 11.00
C LYS A 200 3.13 -3.11 9.62
N LEU A 201 4.10 -2.27 9.28
CA LEU A 201 4.19 -1.62 7.96
C LEU A 201 4.37 -2.65 6.83
N LYS A 202 5.22 -3.64 7.01
CA LYS A 202 5.40 -4.75 6.06
C LYS A 202 4.12 -5.59 5.91
N GLN A 203 3.42 -5.86 7.01
CA GLN A 203 2.13 -6.54 6.96
C GLN A 203 1.09 -5.73 6.19
N ALA A 204 1.01 -4.41 6.43
CA ALA A 204 0.11 -3.52 5.70
C ALA A 204 0.39 -3.53 4.20
N LEU A 205 1.66 -3.36 3.79
CA LEU A 205 2.09 -3.40 2.38
C LEU A 205 1.68 -4.71 1.69
N ARG A 206 1.93 -5.84 2.37
CA ARG A 206 1.56 -7.16 1.85
C ARG A 206 0.04 -7.32 1.71
N ASN A 207 -0.71 -6.94 2.75
CA ASN A 207 -2.15 -7.18 2.77
C ASN A 207 -2.91 -6.24 1.85
N VAL A 208 -2.45 -4.99 1.66
CA VAL A 208 -2.99 -4.10 0.61
C VAL A 208 -2.79 -4.69 -0.78
N ALA A 209 -1.62 -5.25 -1.06
CA ALA A 209 -1.37 -5.90 -2.35
C ALA A 209 -2.31 -7.12 -2.57
N LEU A 210 -2.55 -7.92 -1.52
CA LEU A 210 -3.51 -9.04 -1.57
C LEU A 210 -4.94 -8.55 -1.81
N ILE A 211 -5.39 -7.52 -1.08
CA ILE A 211 -6.70 -6.88 -1.22
C ILE A 211 -6.88 -6.40 -2.66
N ASP A 212 -5.93 -5.66 -3.20
CA ASP A 212 -5.99 -5.11 -4.55
C ASP A 212 -6.12 -6.20 -5.62
N VAL A 213 -5.31 -7.27 -5.53
CA VAL A 213 -5.38 -8.41 -6.44
C VAL A 213 -6.71 -9.16 -6.29
N ALA A 214 -7.22 -9.34 -5.07
CA ALA A 214 -8.49 -10.01 -4.83
C ALA A 214 -9.67 -9.21 -5.41
N PHE A 215 -9.69 -7.89 -5.23
CA PHE A 215 -10.68 -7.00 -5.86
C PHE A 215 -10.59 -7.00 -7.39
N ALA A 216 -9.38 -6.98 -7.96
CA ALA A 216 -9.21 -7.05 -9.41
C ALA A 216 -9.73 -8.37 -9.99
N LYS A 217 -9.53 -9.49 -9.29
CA LYS A 217 -10.11 -10.80 -9.65
C LYS A 217 -11.63 -10.80 -9.54
N ALA A 218 -12.18 -10.24 -8.46
CA ALA A 218 -13.63 -10.17 -8.22
C ALA A 218 -14.35 -9.34 -9.28
N LEU A 219 -13.80 -8.18 -9.64
CA LEU A 219 -14.34 -7.32 -10.71
C LEU A 219 -14.30 -8.03 -12.06
N LEU A 220 -13.18 -8.66 -12.41
CA LEU A 220 -13.05 -9.40 -13.65
C LEU A 220 -14.00 -10.60 -13.73
N ALA A 221 -14.15 -11.34 -12.62
CA ALA A 221 -15.08 -12.46 -12.54
C ALA A 221 -16.53 -11.99 -12.75
N LYS A 222 -16.91 -10.86 -12.18
CA LYS A 222 -18.24 -10.26 -12.37
C LYS A 222 -18.45 -9.79 -13.81
N GLU A 223 -17.49 -9.11 -14.41
CA GLU A 223 -17.57 -8.60 -15.79
C GLU A 223 -17.68 -9.72 -16.82
N LEU A 224 -16.89 -10.79 -16.65
CA LEU A 224 -16.87 -11.93 -17.56
C LEU A 224 -17.85 -13.04 -17.17
N ASN A 225 -18.64 -12.87 -16.11
CA ASN A 225 -19.55 -13.88 -15.56
C ASN A 225 -18.85 -15.24 -15.32
N LEU A 226 -17.66 -15.19 -14.69
CA LEU A 226 -16.88 -16.38 -14.37
C LEU A 226 -17.46 -17.09 -13.15
N GLN A 227 -17.38 -18.43 -13.17
CA GLN A 227 -17.85 -19.28 -12.09
C GLN A 227 -16.67 -19.84 -11.30
N LYS A 228 -16.88 -20.06 -10.00
CA LYS A 228 -15.93 -20.75 -9.14
C LYS A 228 -15.74 -22.18 -9.62
N VAL A 229 -14.50 -22.64 -9.65
CA VAL A 229 -14.16 -24.02 -9.99
C VAL A 229 -14.33 -24.89 -8.75
N GLU A 230 -15.00 -26.04 -8.89
CA GLU A 230 -15.08 -27.07 -7.87
C GLU A 230 -13.91 -28.04 -8.02
N ILE A 231 -13.19 -28.29 -6.92
CA ILE A 231 -12.12 -29.29 -6.88
C ILE A 231 -12.77 -30.64 -6.51
N CYS A 232 -12.53 -31.66 -7.34
CA CYS A 232 -12.98 -33.02 -7.08
C CYS A 232 -11.79 -33.99 -6.97
N ASP A 233 -11.96 -35.05 -6.22
CA ASP A 233 -10.93 -36.10 -6.03
C ASP A 233 -10.75 -36.99 -7.25
N GLN A 234 -11.67 -36.91 -8.22
CA GLN A 234 -11.63 -37.71 -9.44
C GLN A 234 -10.74 -37.04 -10.49
N LYS A 235 -9.98 -37.85 -11.23
CA LYS A 235 -9.16 -37.36 -12.37
C LYS A 235 -10.06 -37.03 -13.59
N GLN A 236 -10.96 -36.07 -13.42
CA GLN A 236 -11.84 -35.59 -14.46
C GLN A 236 -11.85 -34.08 -14.51
N ILE A 237 -12.07 -33.55 -15.72
CA ILE A 237 -12.27 -32.12 -15.95
C ILE A 237 -13.64 -32.00 -16.61
N SER A 238 -14.54 -31.19 -16.02
CA SER A 238 -15.85 -30.91 -16.59
C SER A 238 -16.03 -29.40 -16.78
N TYR A 239 -16.38 -28.98 -17.96
CA TYR A 239 -16.67 -27.59 -18.29
C TYR A 239 -18.12 -27.42 -18.70
N LYS A 240 -18.74 -26.33 -18.22
CA LYS A 240 -20.07 -25.93 -18.65
C LYS A 240 -20.02 -24.45 -19.06
N GLY A 241 -20.39 -24.17 -20.32
CA GLY A 241 -20.40 -22.80 -20.86
C GLY A 241 -19.00 -22.18 -21.04
N MET A 242 -17.97 -23.00 -21.29
CA MET A 242 -16.60 -22.54 -21.50
C MET A 242 -16.49 -21.63 -22.71
N PHE A 243 -15.72 -20.55 -22.57
CA PHE A 243 -15.34 -19.69 -23.70
C PHE A 243 -13.85 -19.38 -23.68
N HIS A 244 -13.29 -19.06 -24.83
CA HIS A 244 -11.90 -18.63 -24.94
C HIS A 244 -11.81 -17.10 -24.89
N PRO A 245 -11.05 -16.49 -23.96
CA PRO A 245 -11.07 -15.04 -23.71
C PRO A 245 -10.64 -14.18 -24.91
N VAL A 246 -9.85 -14.75 -25.85
CA VAL A 246 -9.43 -14.05 -27.08
C VAL A 246 -10.51 -14.11 -28.16
N VAL A 247 -11.31 -15.19 -28.22
CA VAL A 247 -12.30 -15.42 -29.26
C VAL A 247 -13.64 -14.74 -28.97
N LYS A 248 -13.99 -14.52 -27.73
CA LYS A 248 -15.26 -13.85 -27.34
C LYS A 248 -15.35 -12.37 -27.81
N LYS A 249 -14.27 -11.80 -28.37
CA LYS A 249 -14.26 -10.44 -28.94
C LYS A 249 -14.55 -10.40 -30.43
N LEU A 250 -14.87 -11.53 -31.04
CA LEU A 250 -15.38 -11.66 -32.40
C LEU A 250 -16.90 -11.82 -32.36
#